data_485ac340ad8cc0419a8f55351405408e
#
_entry.id   485ac340ad8cc0419a8f55351405408e
#
_cell.length_a   1.000
_cell.length_b   1.000
_cell.length_c   1.000
_cell.angle_alpha   90.00
_cell.angle_beta   90.00
_cell.angle_gamma   90.00
#
_symmetry.space_group_name_H-M   'P 1'
#
loop_
_entity.id
_entity.type
_entity.pdbx_description
1 polymer ?
#
loop_
_entity_poly.entity_id
_entity_poly.type
_entity_poly.pdbx_seq_one_letter_code
_entity_poly.pdbx_strand_id
1 'polypeptide(L)'
;MKIEKPARYIGGEFNAIVKDHNEVDTTFAFVFPDVYEVGMSHLGIQILYDMFNRWDDTYCERVYSPWPDMDKILREKNIPLFALESQEPIRAFDFLGITIQYEMCYTNILQVLDLSHIPLHAGERTWDDPIVIGGGPCTYNPEPIAEFFDIFYIGEGETVYRELLDVYKDSRQKGEDRLTFLKRASGVEGLYVPLLYDVTYHEDGTIASMEPNCKEAPNRVKKQVVTDLSDTYYQSKPLVPYIRATQDRVVLEIQRGCIRGCRFCQAGMIYRPIRPRKLDFLKQRAIEMLDNTGYEEITLSSLSSSDYDELADLVYYLIEECRQRKLNIALPSLRIDAFSLDVMSKVQDIRKSSLTFAPEAGSQRMRDVINKGLTKDVILKGAWEAFQGGWKRVKLYFMLGLPGETDEDIAAIAELANDIAATYFELPKEERQGRPEITASTSFFVPKPFTPFQWAPMGTAEYFDEKRRFLTGKVREQINQRSIRYICHDAVTSELEGIFARGDRKLSDVIEKAYKKGCIFDAWTDYFRPDVWNELLDELSVDRDFYNYRERNEDEIFPWDFIDIGVSKQFLRREYENAKQGKVTPNCKQKCSGCGAASFHAGICMMDRKASGGSAQ
;
A
#
# COMPACT_ATOMS: atom_id res chain seq x y z
N MET A 1 2.82 32.82 -16.20
CA MET A 1 2.54 31.96 -15.05
C MET A 1 3.72 31.00 -14.93
N LYS A 2 4.27 30.79 -13.76
CA LYS A 2 5.41 29.87 -13.58
C LYS A 2 4.89 28.56 -13.00
N ILE A 3 5.23 27.43 -13.63
CA ILE A 3 5.02 26.09 -13.08
C ILE A 3 6.16 25.83 -12.10
N GLU A 4 5.86 25.35 -10.91
CA GLU A 4 6.83 25.15 -9.82
C GLU A 4 7.91 24.13 -10.22
N LYS A 5 7.54 23.02 -10.83
CA LYS A 5 8.46 21.96 -11.27
C LYS A 5 8.09 21.47 -12.69
N PRO A 6 8.51 22.17 -13.74
CA PRO A 6 8.15 21.80 -15.12
C PRO A 6 8.56 20.39 -15.52
N ALA A 7 9.64 19.87 -14.93
CA ALA A 7 10.16 18.52 -15.21
C ALA A 7 9.19 17.39 -14.81
N ARG A 8 8.12 17.67 -14.06
CA ARG A 8 7.03 16.72 -13.79
C ARG A 8 6.23 16.33 -15.03
N TYR A 9 6.29 17.17 -16.11
CA TYR A 9 5.33 17.14 -17.21
C TYR A 9 5.98 17.01 -18.60
N ILE A 10 7.30 16.83 -18.68
CA ILE A 10 8.01 16.86 -19.96
C ILE A 10 8.33 15.49 -20.55
N GLY A 11 8.27 14.41 -19.74
CA GLY A 11 8.65 13.07 -20.19
C GLY A 11 10.12 12.95 -20.64
N GLY A 12 10.43 11.87 -21.37
CA GLY A 12 11.75 11.65 -21.98
C GLY A 12 12.82 11.19 -20.98
N GLU A 13 12.42 10.66 -19.83
CA GLU A 13 13.34 10.14 -18.82
C GLU A 13 14.21 9.02 -19.38
N PHE A 14 15.36 8.82 -18.76
CA PHE A 14 16.25 7.73 -19.14
C PHE A 14 15.55 6.37 -18.94
N ASN A 15 15.66 5.48 -19.92
CA ASN A 15 14.94 4.21 -20.04
C ASN A 15 13.42 4.34 -20.33
N ALA A 16 12.90 5.54 -20.63
CA ALA A 16 11.53 5.65 -21.14
C ALA A 16 11.42 5.00 -22.53
N ILE A 17 10.28 4.33 -22.76
CA ILE A 17 10.01 3.62 -24.01
C ILE A 17 9.01 4.46 -24.81
N VAL A 18 9.33 4.74 -26.07
CA VAL A 18 8.47 5.48 -26.99
C VAL A 18 8.15 4.58 -28.18
N LYS A 19 6.86 4.43 -28.49
CA LYS A 19 6.34 3.71 -29.66
C LYS A 19 5.42 4.65 -30.47
N ASP A 20 5.15 4.30 -31.71
CA ASP A 20 4.12 4.97 -32.50
C ASP A 20 2.75 4.36 -32.16
N HIS A 21 1.77 5.20 -31.80
CA HIS A 21 0.38 4.78 -31.52
C HIS A 21 -0.26 4.06 -32.73
N ASN A 22 0.18 4.38 -33.95
CA ASN A 22 -0.35 3.76 -35.17
C ASN A 22 0.24 2.37 -35.47
N GLU A 23 1.27 1.96 -34.74
CA GLU A 23 1.96 0.67 -34.93
C GLU A 23 1.57 -0.37 -33.87
N VAL A 24 0.64 -0.04 -32.94
CA VAL A 24 0.17 -0.94 -31.89
C VAL A 24 -1.34 -1.16 -31.95
N ASP A 25 -1.79 -2.31 -31.46
CA ASP A 25 -3.21 -2.65 -31.43
C ASP A 25 -3.94 -2.05 -30.23
N THR A 26 -3.19 -1.73 -29.15
CA THR A 26 -3.75 -1.27 -27.87
C THR A 26 -2.85 -0.24 -27.20
N THR A 27 -3.44 0.86 -26.77
CA THR A 27 -2.80 1.91 -26.02
C THR A 27 -3.28 1.91 -24.55
N PHE A 28 -2.35 2.03 -23.61
CA PHE A 28 -2.61 1.97 -22.18
C PHE A 28 -1.92 3.13 -21.45
N ALA A 29 -2.66 3.93 -20.69
CA ALA A 29 -2.10 4.96 -19.83
C ALA A 29 -2.16 4.53 -18.37
N PHE A 30 -1.01 4.34 -17.71
CA PHE A 30 -0.95 4.13 -16.28
C PHE A 30 -0.93 5.44 -15.52
N VAL A 31 -1.92 5.63 -14.66
CA VAL A 31 -2.10 6.80 -13.82
C VAL A 31 -1.71 6.50 -12.37
N PHE A 32 -0.88 7.35 -11.81
CA PHE A 32 -0.72 7.44 -10.37
C PHE A 32 -1.44 8.72 -9.89
N PRO A 33 -2.48 8.60 -9.03
CA PRO A 33 -3.30 9.74 -8.64
C PRO A 33 -2.64 10.59 -7.53
N ASP A 34 -1.38 10.94 -7.72
CA ASP A 34 -0.57 11.85 -6.91
C ASP A 34 0.54 12.44 -7.80
N VAL A 35 1.39 13.28 -7.24
CA VAL A 35 2.46 13.96 -7.96
C VAL A 35 3.52 13.00 -8.51
N TYR A 36 4.21 13.46 -9.54
CA TYR A 36 5.29 12.75 -10.23
C TYR A 36 6.32 12.12 -9.27
N GLU A 37 6.80 12.84 -8.24
CA GLU A 37 7.85 12.36 -7.34
C GLU A 37 7.41 11.14 -6.50
N VAL A 38 6.13 11.05 -6.18
CA VAL A 38 5.54 9.90 -5.48
C VAL A 38 5.32 8.77 -6.47
N GLY A 39 4.67 9.05 -7.61
CA GLY A 39 4.33 8.04 -8.60
C GLY A 39 5.54 7.40 -9.28
N MET A 40 6.59 8.17 -9.59
CA MET A 40 7.86 7.65 -10.13
C MET A 40 8.58 6.70 -9.16
N SER A 41 8.26 6.79 -7.88
CA SER A 41 8.81 5.88 -6.85
C SER A 41 8.02 4.58 -6.70
N HIS A 42 6.89 4.43 -7.41
CA HIS A 42 6.00 3.29 -7.25
C HIS A 42 6.44 2.10 -8.10
N LEU A 43 7.02 1.09 -7.46
CA LEU A 43 7.59 -0.09 -8.11
C LEU A 43 6.58 -0.85 -9.00
N GLY A 44 5.32 -0.97 -8.56
CA GLY A 44 4.28 -1.68 -9.31
C GLY A 44 4.01 -1.07 -10.69
N ILE A 45 3.91 0.27 -10.78
CA ILE A 45 3.76 0.94 -12.08
C ILE A 45 4.98 0.72 -12.96
N GLN A 46 6.19 0.82 -12.41
CA GLN A 46 7.41 0.62 -13.19
C GLN A 46 7.50 -0.80 -13.76
N ILE A 47 7.10 -1.81 -12.99
CA ILE A 47 7.05 -3.22 -13.45
C ILE A 47 6.03 -3.36 -14.59
N LEU A 48 4.81 -2.87 -14.40
CA LEU A 48 3.74 -3.01 -15.38
C LEU A 48 4.00 -2.19 -16.64
N TYR A 49 4.51 -0.96 -16.51
CA TYR A 49 4.92 -0.12 -17.62
C TYR A 49 5.96 -0.82 -18.52
N ASP A 50 7.02 -1.35 -17.92
CA ASP A 50 8.07 -2.04 -18.69
C ASP A 50 7.54 -3.36 -19.25
N MET A 51 6.72 -4.11 -18.51
CA MET A 51 6.09 -5.36 -18.98
C MET A 51 5.20 -5.15 -20.19
N PHE A 52 4.30 -4.16 -20.15
CA PHE A 52 3.38 -3.86 -21.27
C PHE A 52 4.14 -3.41 -22.51
N ASN A 53 5.16 -2.60 -22.33
CA ASN A 53 5.99 -2.12 -23.43
C ASN A 53 6.88 -3.20 -24.06
N ARG A 54 6.99 -4.40 -23.44
CA ARG A 54 7.61 -5.58 -24.05
C ARG A 54 6.71 -6.30 -25.04
N TRP A 55 5.41 -6.04 -25.01
CA TRP A 55 4.47 -6.58 -25.98
C TRP A 55 4.51 -5.70 -27.24
N ASP A 56 4.71 -6.34 -28.40
CA ASP A 56 4.87 -5.60 -29.67
C ASP A 56 3.57 -4.88 -30.06
N ASP A 57 2.41 -5.42 -29.70
CA ASP A 57 1.07 -4.92 -30.01
C ASP A 57 0.49 -3.94 -28.96
N THR A 58 1.26 -3.55 -27.97
CA THR A 58 0.79 -2.69 -26.87
C THR A 58 1.78 -1.56 -26.62
N TYR A 59 1.26 -0.34 -26.45
CA TYR A 59 2.03 0.81 -25.99
C TYR A 59 1.47 1.31 -24.65
N CYS A 60 2.34 1.42 -23.67
CA CYS A 60 2.00 1.87 -22.32
C CYS A 60 2.73 3.15 -21.98
N GLU A 61 2.00 4.16 -21.52
CA GLU A 61 2.51 5.46 -21.11
C GLU A 61 2.15 5.80 -19.67
N ARG A 62 2.76 6.84 -19.10
CA ARG A 62 2.58 7.23 -17.69
C ARG A 62 1.88 8.57 -17.56
N VAL A 63 1.10 8.69 -16.50
CA VAL A 63 0.37 9.91 -16.15
C VAL A 63 0.41 10.11 -14.63
N TYR A 64 0.54 11.36 -14.19
CA TYR A 64 0.47 11.74 -12.77
C TYR A 64 -0.55 12.85 -12.57
N SER A 65 -1.17 12.91 -11.39
CA SER A 65 -2.06 14.05 -11.05
C SER A 65 -1.27 15.35 -11.12
N PRO A 66 -1.73 16.32 -11.91
CA PRO A 66 -1.05 17.60 -12.02
C PRO A 66 -1.22 18.42 -10.74
N TRP A 67 -0.11 19.00 -10.27
CA TRP A 67 -0.13 19.91 -9.12
C TRP A 67 -1.05 21.11 -9.37
N PRO A 68 -1.59 21.78 -8.35
CA PRO A 68 -2.59 22.84 -8.53
C PRO A 68 -2.20 23.99 -9.46
N ASP A 69 -0.92 24.29 -9.62
CA ASP A 69 -0.44 25.31 -10.57
C ASP A 69 -0.59 24.86 -12.04
N MET A 70 -0.34 23.59 -12.33
CA MET A 70 -0.54 23.01 -13.65
C MET A 70 -2.02 22.73 -13.91
N ASP A 71 -2.77 22.22 -12.95
CA ASP A 71 -4.24 22.04 -13.02
C ASP A 71 -4.90 23.35 -13.48
N LYS A 72 -4.56 24.45 -12.83
CA LYS A 72 -5.08 25.77 -13.19
C LYS A 72 -4.78 26.15 -14.64
N ILE A 73 -3.58 25.88 -15.12
CA ILE A 73 -3.19 26.19 -16.52
C ILE A 73 -3.97 25.33 -17.51
N LEU A 74 -4.10 24.02 -17.23
CA LEU A 74 -4.86 23.10 -18.08
C LEU A 74 -6.30 23.58 -18.24
N ARG A 75 -6.97 23.96 -17.13
CA ARG A 75 -8.34 24.47 -17.12
C ARG A 75 -8.47 25.82 -17.84
N GLU A 76 -7.62 26.79 -17.52
CA GLU A 76 -7.68 28.13 -18.11
C GLU A 76 -7.46 28.11 -19.62
N LYS A 77 -6.65 27.16 -20.11
CA LYS A 77 -6.35 27.03 -21.55
C LYS A 77 -7.15 25.96 -22.25
N ASN A 78 -8.02 25.25 -21.54
CA ASN A 78 -8.77 24.09 -22.03
C ASN A 78 -7.88 23.05 -22.70
N ILE A 79 -6.73 22.75 -22.07
CA ILE A 79 -5.80 21.70 -22.52
C ILE A 79 -6.13 20.42 -21.76
N PRO A 80 -6.49 19.33 -22.44
CA PRO A 80 -6.75 18.06 -21.76
C PRO A 80 -5.47 17.51 -21.12
N LEU A 81 -5.61 16.72 -20.04
CA LEU A 81 -4.49 16.01 -19.42
C LEU A 81 -3.89 15.02 -20.42
N PHE A 82 -2.58 14.90 -20.43
CA PHE A 82 -1.81 14.18 -21.42
C PHE A 82 -0.81 13.20 -20.79
N ALA A 83 -0.43 12.18 -21.53
CA ALA A 83 0.59 11.21 -21.13
C ALA A 83 2.01 11.81 -21.25
N LEU A 84 2.97 11.26 -20.51
CA LEU A 84 4.33 11.83 -20.46
C LEU A 84 5.15 11.52 -21.71
N GLU A 85 5.02 10.31 -22.25
CA GLU A 85 5.88 9.87 -23.36
C GLU A 85 5.52 10.54 -24.67
N SER A 86 4.26 10.46 -25.08
CA SER A 86 3.78 11.01 -26.36
C SER A 86 3.28 12.44 -26.29
N GLN A 87 2.92 12.92 -25.09
CA GLN A 87 2.18 14.18 -24.88
C GLN A 87 0.76 14.17 -25.49
N GLU A 88 0.23 13.00 -25.84
CA GLU A 88 -1.13 12.85 -26.36
C GLU A 88 -2.16 12.90 -25.23
N PRO A 89 -3.37 13.45 -25.50
CA PRO A 89 -4.46 13.45 -24.54
C PRO A 89 -4.86 12.03 -24.10
N ILE A 90 -4.92 11.77 -22.79
CA ILE A 90 -5.18 10.40 -22.30
C ILE A 90 -6.60 9.91 -22.59
N ARG A 91 -7.54 10.77 -22.98
CA ARG A 91 -8.85 10.35 -23.48
C ARG A 91 -8.75 9.53 -24.77
N ALA A 92 -7.71 9.72 -25.56
CA ALA A 92 -7.51 9.03 -26.83
C ALA A 92 -6.97 7.59 -26.68
N PHE A 93 -6.63 7.17 -25.46
CA PHE A 93 -6.13 5.84 -25.18
C PHE A 93 -7.29 4.81 -25.07
N ASP A 94 -6.99 3.53 -25.30
CA ASP A 94 -7.98 2.45 -25.12
C ASP A 94 -8.24 2.18 -23.64
N PHE A 95 -7.20 2.26 -22.82
CA PHE A 95 -7.28 2.00 -21.38
C PHE A 95 -6.63 3.08 -20.54
N LEU A 96 -7.26 3.37 -19.42
CA LEU A 96 -6.73 4.22 -18.35
C LEU A 96 -6.63 3.40 -17.06
N GLY A 97 -5.42 2.95 -16.70
CA GLY A 97 -5.18 2.14 -15.49
C GLY A 97 -4.75 3.01 -14.32
N ILE A 98 -5.59 3.13 -13.29
CA ILE A 98 -5.32 3.97 -12.12
C ILE A 98 -4.91 3.09 -10.94
N THR A 99 -3.70 3.31 -10.40
CA THR A 99 -3.24 2.58 -9.22
C THR A 99 -3.62 3.31 -7.94
N ILE A 100 -4.44 2.70 -7.10
CA ILE A 100 -5.05 3.30 -5.92
C ILE A 100 -4.33 2.76 -4.67
N GLN A 101 -3.37 3.55 -4.16
CA GLN A 101 -2.49 3.12 -3.05
C GLN A 101 -2.99 3.59 -1.68
N TYR A 102 -3.81 4.64 -1.65
CA TYR A 102 -4.29 5.28 -0.43
C TYR A 102 -5.64 5.93 -0.68
N GLU A 103 -6.57 5.81 0.26
CA GLU A 103 -7.95 6.28 0.11
C GLU A 103 -8.04 7.81 -0.03
N MET A 104 -7.09 8.55 0.56
CA MET A 104 -7.07 10.02 0.49
C MET A 104 -6.69 10.58 -0.89
N CYS A 105 -6.50 9.73 -1.91
CA CYS A 105 -6.30 10.17 -3.29
C CYS A 105 -7.55 10.04 -4.17
N TYR A 106 -8.72 9.72 -3.61
CA TYR A 106 -9.94 9.52 -4.39
C TYR A 106 -10.36 10.77 -5.18
N THR A 107 -10.24 11.97 -4.59
CA THR A 107 -10.50 13.23 -5.31
C THR A 107 -9.51 13.50 -6.43
N ASN A 108 -8.26 13.03 -6.33
CA ASN A 108 -7.28 13.14 -7.40
C ASN A 108 -7.64 12.25 -8.60
N ILE A 109 -8.32 11.13 -8.38
CA ILE A 109 -8.85 10.29 -9.47
C ILE A 109 -9.87 11.08 -10.29
N LEU A 110 -10.78 11.79 -9.61
CA LEU A 110 -11.75 12.63 -10.29
C LEU A 110 -11.10 13.81 -11.01
N GLN A 111 -10.04 14.40 -10.42
CA GLN A 111 -9.23 15.43 -11.08
C GLN A 111 -8.65 14.92 -12.42
N VAL A 112 -8.10 13.71 -12.44
CA VAL A 112 -7.54 13.10 -13.66
C VAL A 112 -8.61 12.91 -14.71
N LEU A 113 -9.77 12.34 -14.36
CA LEU A 113 -10.88 12.13 -15.29
C LEU A 113 -11.42 13.45 -15.86
N ASP A 114 -11.69 14.42 -15.00
CA ASP A 114 -12.24 15.72 -15.38
C ASP A 114 -11.28 16.52 -16.28
N LEU A 115 -10.00 16.64 -15.91
CA LEU A 115 -8.98 17.28 -16.73
C LEU A 115 -8.76 16.60 -18.08
N SER A 116 -9.10 15.33 -18.19
CA SER A 116 -9.00 14.54 -19.43
C SER A 116 -10.28 14.62 -20.27
N HIS A 117 -11.32 15.35 -19.80
CA HIS A 117 -12.64 15.41 -20.40
C HIS A 117 -13.29 14.01 -20.55
N ILE A 118 -13.02 13.10 -19.62
CA ILE A 118 -13.62 11.77 -19.50
C ILE A 118 -14.80 11.88 -18.53
N PRO A 119 -16.00 11.38 -18.86
CA PRO A 119 -17.14 11.38 -17.93
C PRO A 119 -16.74 10.71 -16.59
N LEU A 120 -17.10 11.36 -15.47
CA LEU A 120 -16.75 10.85 -14.14
C LEU A 120 -17.39 9.48 -13.90
N HIS A 121 -18.69 9.38 -14.18
CA HIS A 121 -19.43 8.13 -13.99
C HIS A 121 -19.21 7.14 -15.14
N ALA A 122 -18.90 5.88 -14.79
CA ALA A 122 -18.68 4.80 -15.76
C ALA A 122 -19.91 4.55 -16.65
N GLY A 123 -21.12 4.73 -16.11
CA GLY A 123 -22.37 4.57 -16.86
C GLY A 123 -22.61 5.61 -17.96
N GLU A 124 -21.89 6.72 -17.96
CA GLU A 124 -21.98 7.79 -18.96
C GLU A 124 -20.98 7.62 -20.12
N ARG A 125 -20.01 6.70 -19.99
CA ARG A 125 -18.94 6.48 -20.97
C ARG A 125 -19.41 5.66 -22.16
N THR A 126 -18.84 6.02 -23.30
CA THR A 126 -19.07 5.34 -24.60
C THR A 126 -17.78 4.69 -25.10
N TRP A 127 -17.80 4.12 -26.32
CA TRP A 127 -16.57 3.63 -26.95
C TRP A 127 -15.57 4.72 -27.36
N ASP A 128 -15.96 6.01 -27.32
CA ASP A 128 -15.07 7.15 -27.54
C ASP A 128 -14.27 7.52 -26.27
N ASP A 129 -14.56 6.88 -25.16
CA ASP A 129 -13.88 7.07 -23.89
C ASP A 129 -13.06 5.82 -23.53
N PRO A 130 -11.92 5.96 -22.87
CA PRO A 130 -11.11 4.81 -22.45
C PRO A 130 -11.85 3.92 -21.46
N ILE A 131 -11.42 2.67 -21.36
CA ILE A 131 -11.83 1.78 -20.26
C ILE A 131 -11.02 2.16 -19.02
N VAL A 132 -11.69 2.62 -17.98
CA VAL A 132 -11.05 3.04 -16.73
C VAL A 132 -10.94 1.86 -15.77
N ILE A 133 -9.71 1.46 -15.46
CA ILE A 133 -9.41 0.31 -14.59
C ILE A 133 -8.75 0.78 -13.30
N GLY A 134 -9.28 0.37 -12.15
CA GLY A 134 -8.67 0.56 -10.84
C GLY A 134 -7.81 -0.63 -10.43
N GLY A 135 -6.60 -0.40 -9.93
CA GLY A 135 -5.71 -1.42 -9.35
C GLY A 135 -5.10 -0.96 -8.03
N GLY A 136 -4.41 -1.85 -7.31
CA GLY A 136 -3.71 -1.51 -6.07
C GLY A 136 -4.47 -1.91 -4.79
N PRO A 137 -3.91 -1.62 -3.59
CA PRO A 137 -4.45 -2.12 -2.32
C PRO A 137 -5.83 -1.57 -1.95
N CYS A 138 -6.23 -0.37 -2.40
CA CYS A 138 -7.56 0.15 -2.11
C CYS A 138 -8.67 -0.58 -2.89
N THR A 139 -8.34 -1.32 -3.95
CA THR A 139 -9.33 -2.13 -4.68
C THR A 139 -9.86 -3.33 -3.89
N TYR A 140 -9.30 -3.60 -2.73
CA TYR A 140 -9.87 -4.58 -1.79
C TYR A 140 -11.09 -4.06 -1.02
N ASN A 141 -11.43 -2.79 -1.14
CA ASN A 141 -12.76 -2.23 -0.95
C ASN A 141 -12.99 -1.16 -2.02
N PRO A 142 -13.47 -1.52 -3.22
CA PRO A 142 -13.64 -0.59 -4.33
C PRO A 142 -14.93 0.22 -4.22
N GLU A 143 -15.86 -0.17 -3.35
CA GLU A 143 -17.23 0.34 -3.33
C GLU A 143 -17.35 1.87 -3.16
N PRO A 144 -16.54 2.58 -2.33
CA PRO A 144 -16.64 4.04 -2.22
C PRO A 144 -16.45 4.81 -3.53
N ILE A 145 -15.77 4.20 -4.50
CA ILE A 145 -15.45 4.80 -5.80
C ILE A 145 -15.95 3.96 -6.98
N ALA A 146 -16.85 3.01 -6.71
CA ALA A 146 -17.30 2.03 -7.70
C ALA A 146 -17.94 2.68 -8.94
N GLU A 147 -18.64 3.80 -8.78
CA GLU A 147 -19.32 4.50 -9.87
C GLU A 147 -18.38 5.17 -10.87
N PHE A 148 -17.12 5.40 -10.48
CA PHE A 148 -16.13 6.09 -11.32
C PHE A 148 -15.28 5.14 -12.17
N PHE A 149 -15.40 3.82 -11.98
CA PHE A 149 -14.59 2.81 -12.65
C PHE A 149 -15.42 1.84 -13.48
N ASP A 150 -14.91 1.50 -14.67
CA ASP A 150 -15.49 0.43 -15.48
C ASP A 150 -15.13 -0.94 -14.92
N ILE A 151 -13.88 -1.11 -14.49
CA ILE A 151 -13.31 -2.37 -14.00
C ILE A 151 -12.41 -2.11 -12.81
N PHE A 152 -12.43 -2.98 -11.80
CA PHE A 152 -11.34 -3.10 -10.82
C PHE A 152 -10.59 -4.41 -11.03
N TYR A 153 -9.27 -4.30 -11.02
CA TYR A 153 -8.35 -5.42 -11.03
C TYR A 153 -7.97 -5.78 -9.61
N ILE A 154 -8.36 -6.97 -9.15
CA ILE A 154 -8.13 -7.43 -7.78
C ILE A 154 -6.92 -8.36 -7.74
N GLY A 155 -5.81 -7.90 -7.17
CA GLY A 155 -4.60 -8.71 -6.99
C GLY A 155 -3.36 -8.18 -7.69
N GLU A 156 -2.49 -9.10 -8.12
CA GLU A 156 -1.18 -8.80 -8.69
C GLU A 156 -1.28 -8.68 -10.21
N GLY A 157 -0.84 -7.54 -10.75
CA GLY A 157 -1.08 -7.11 -12.12
C GLY A 157 -0.32 -7.89 -13.19
N GLU A 158 0.64 -8.73 -12.83
CA GLU A 158 1.45 -9.47 -13.79
C GLU A 158 0.75 -10.68 -14.42
N THR A 159 -0.48 -10.98 -14.05
CA THR A 159 -1.15 -12.23 -14.44
C THR A 159 -2.10 -12.09 -15.65
N VAL A 160 -3.25 -11.42 -15.49
CA VAL A 160 -4.36 -11.54 -16.45
C VAL A 160 -4.55 -10.34 -17.40
N TYR A 161 -3.71 -9.33 -17.36
CA TYR A 161 -3.88 -8.19 -18.28
C TYR A 161 -3.83 -8.60 -19.75
N ARG A 162 -2.98 -9.58 -20.11
CA ARG A 162 -2.94 -10.05 -21.51
C ARG A 162 -4.29 -10.63 -21.96
N GLU A 163 -4.92 -11.43 -21.11
CA GLU A 163 -6.25 -11.98 -21.39
C GLU A 163 -7.31 -10.88 -21.56
N LEU A 164 -7.29 -9.85 -20.69
CA LEU A 164 -8.19 -8.70 -20.80
C LEU A 164 -8.00 -7.95 -22.12
N LEU A 165 -6.74 -7.67 -22.52
CA LEU A 165 -6.44 -6.98 -23.78
C LEU A 165 -6.87 -7.81 -25.00
N ASP A 166 -6.75 -9.13 -24.94
CA ASP A 166 -7.21 -10.02 -26.01
C ASP A 166 -8.73 -10.03 -26.11
N VAL A 167 -9.45 -10.03 -24.97
CA VAL A 167 -10.92 -9.87 -24.94
C VAL A 167 -11.34 -8.53 -25.54
N TYR A 168 -10.61 -7.45 -25.22
CA TYR A 168 -10.88 -6.10 -25.76
C TYR A 168 -10.72 -6.06 -27.28
N LYS A 169 -9.58 -6.55 -27.81
CA LYS A 169 -9.30 -6.58 -29.25
C LYS A 169 -10.36 -7.39 -30.00
N ASP A 170 -10.72 -8.55 -29.48
CA ASP A 170 -11.76 -9.39 -30.08
C ASP A 170 -13.14 -8.72 -30.08
N SER A 171 -13.51 -8.03 -29.00
CA SER A 171 -14.76 -7.26 -28.92
C SER A 171 -14.80 -6.10 -29.93
N ARG A 172 -13.67 -5.37 -30.06
CA ARG A 172 -13.56 -4.30 -31.06
C ARG A 172 -13.66 -4.83 -32.49
N GLN A 173 -13.01 -5.94 -32.80
CA GLN A 173 -13.07 -6.58 -34.12
C GLN A 173 -14.47 -7.06 -34.47
N LYS A 174 -15.22 -7.54 -33.48
CA LYS A 174 -16.62 -8.00 -33.66
C LYS A 174 -17.63 -6.85 -33.71
N GLY A 175 -17.23 -5.63 -33.43
CA GLY A 175 -18.12 -4.48 -33.34
C GLY A 175 -19.13 -4.58 -32.18
N GLU A 176 -18.76 -5.26 -31.09
CA GLU A 176 -19.57 -5.35 -29.87
C GLU A 176 -19.69 -3.99 -29.20
N ASP A 177 -20.79 -3.74 -28.48
CA ASP A 177 -20.92 -2.53 -27.66
C ASP A 177 -20.09 -2.62 -26.36
N ARG A 178 -19.89 -1.46 -25.69
CA ARG A 178 -19.10 -1.35 -24.47
C ARG A 178 -19.63 -2.26 -23.35
N LEU A 179 -20.95 -2.37 -23.19
CA LEU A 179 -21.55 -3.21 -22.16
C LEU A 179 -21.29 -4.70 -22.44
N THR A 180 -21.35 -5.13 -23.69
CA THR A 180 -21.02 -6.52 -24.08
C THR A 180 -19.56 -6.83 -23.78
N PHE A 181 -18.64 -5.92 -24.10
CA PHE A 181 -17.23 -6.05 -23.69
C PHE A 181 -17.09 -6.17 -22.16
N LEU A 182 -17.71 -5.29 -21.38
CA LEU A 182 -17.64 -5.32 -19.92
C LEU A 182 -18.17 -6.63 -19.33
N LYS A 183 -19.26 -7.18 -19.89
CA LYS A 183 -19.75 -8.51 -19.51
C LYS A 183 -18.74 -9.62 -19.80
N ARG A 184 -18.06 -9.57 -20.95
CA ARG A 184 -17.00 -10.53 -21.28
C ARG A 184 -15.79 -10.38 -20.37
N ALA A 185 -15.37 -9.14 -20.11
CA ALA A 185 -14.28 -8.82 -19.21
C ALA A 185 -14.52 -9.31 -17.78
N SER A 186 -15.77 -9.27 -17.30
CA SER A 186 -16.12 -9.79 -15.96
C SER A 186 -15.92 -11.30 -15.81
N GLY A 187 -15.85 -12.05 -16.92
CA GLY A 187 -15.50 -13.46 -16.93
C GLY A 187 -14.01 -13.75 -16.75
N VAL A 188 -13.13 -12.74 -16.88
CA VAL A 188 -11.70 -12.88 -16.60
C VAL A 188 -11.48 -12.89 -15.09
N GLU A 189 -10.80 -13.91 -14.57
CA GLU A 189 -10.62 -14.08 -13.11
C GLU A 189 -9.88 -12.89 -12.51
N GLY A 190 -10.41 -12.31 -11.43
CA GLY A 190 -9.82 -11.17 -10.74
C GLY A 190 -10.33 -9.79 -11.19
N LEU A 191 -11.23 -9.76 -12.18
CA LEU A 191 -11.85 -8.52 -12.61
C LEU A 191 -13.23 -8.33 -11.97
N TYR A 192 -13.45 -7.17 -11.38
CA TYR A 192 -14.72 -6.72 -10.86
C TYR A 192 -15.25 -5.57 -11.70
N VAL A 193 -16.45 -5.71 -12.23
CA VAL A 193 -17.16 -4.70 -13.05
C VAL A 193 -18.35 -4.18 -12.24
N PRO A 194 -18.26 -3.02 -11.57
CA PRO A 194 -19.29 -2.56 -10.62
C PRO A 194 -20.69 -2.44 -11.22
N LEU A 195 -20.79 -2.04 -12.49
CA LEU A 195 -22.06 -1.90 -13.22
C LEU A 195 -22.86 -3.22 -13.29
N LEU A 196 -22.20 -4.36 -13.15
CA LEU A 196 -22.83 -5.69 -13.25
C LEU A 196 -23.27 -6.25 -11.88
N TYR A 197 -23.33 -5.43 -10.84
CA TYR A 197 -23.74 -5.84 -9.49
C TYR A 197 -24.75 -4.88 -8.89
N ASP A 198 -25.85 -5.44 -8.38
CA ASP A 198 -26.87 -4.73 -7.64
C ASP A 198 -26.58 -4.83 -6.14
N VAL A 199 -26.59 -3.68 -5.46
CA VAL A 199 -26.39 -3.58 -4.01
C VAL A 199 -27.71 -3.11 -3.38
N THR A 200 -28.23 -3.88 -2.42
CA THR A 200 -29.42 -3.51 -1.65
C THR A 200 -29.07 -3.30 -0.19
N TYR A 201 -29.86 -2.49 0.51
CA TYR A 201 -29.60 -2.09 1.88
C TYR A 201 -30.80 -2.37 2.78
N HIS A 202 -30.53 -2.70 4.04
CA HIS A 202 -31.51 -2.71 5.11
C HIS A 202 -31.87 -1.27 5.52
N GLU A 203 -32.95 -1.13 6.32
CA GLU A 203 -33.37 0.18 6.86
C GLU A 203 -32.31 0.84 7.76
N ASP A 204 -31.46 0.06 8.41
CA ASP A 204 -30.36 0.53 9.27
C ASP A 204 -29.09 0.93 8.46
N GLY A 205 -29.15 0.87 7.14
CA GLY A 205 -28.08 1.23 6.24
C GLY A 205 -27.04 0.14 5.98
N THR A 206 -27.12 -1.02 6.63
CA THR A 206 -26.25 -2.18 6.34
C THR A 206 -26.60 -2.83 5.01
N ILE A 207 -25.64 -3.48 4.37
CA ILE A 207 -25.86 -4.18 3.10
C ILE A 207 -26.74 -5.40 3.33
N ALA A 208 -27.87 -5.48 2.62
CA ALA A 208 -28.77 -6.64 2.61
C ALA A 208 -28.32 -7.70 1.60
N SER A 209 -27.90 -7.27 0.40
CA SER A 209 -27.30 -8.16 -0.60
C SER A 209 -26.39 -7.39 -1.55
N MET A 210 -25.44 -8.08 -2.13
CA MET A 210 -24.61 -7.62 -3.25
C MET A 210 -24.49 -8.80 -4.22
N GLU A 211 -25.20 -8.73 -5.33
CA GLU A 211 -25.36 -9.85 -6.25
C GLU A 211 -25.12 -9.42 -7.71
N PRO A 212 -24.54 -10.28 -8.56
CA PRO A 212 -24.41 -9.98 -9.97
C PRO A 212 -25.81 -9.89 -10.63
N ASN A 213 -26.00 -8.91 -11.51
CA ASN A 213 -27.24 -8.70 -12.26
C ASN A 213 -27.22 -9.36 -13.65
N CYS A 214 -26.14 -10.07 -13.99
CA CYS A 214 -26.03 -10.87 -15.21
C CYS A 214 -25.25 -12.16 -14.94
N LYS A 215 -25.41 -13.14 -15.84
CA LYS A 215 -24.82 -14.49 -15.70
C LYS A 215 -23.31 -14.53 -15.92
N GLU A 216 -22.74 -13.53 -16.61
CA GLU A 216 -21.32 -13.43 -16.93
C GLU A 216 -20.50 -13.00 -15.70
N ALA A 217 -21.09 -12.20 -14.82
CA ALA A 217 -20.41 -11.72 -13.62
C ALA A 217 -20.38 -12.81 -12.52
N PRO A 218 -19.22 -13.04 -11.88
CA PRO A 218 -19.10 -14.07 -10.84
C PRO A 218 -19.69 -13.59 -9.50
N ASN A 219 -20.27 -14.50 -8.71
CA ASN A 219 -20.74 -14.20 -7.37
C ASN A 219 -19.61 -13.75 -6.42
N ARG A 220 -18.39 -14.18 -6.69
CA ARG A 220 -17.18 -13.80 -5.93
C ARG A 220 -16.02 -13.57 -6.87
N VAL A 221 -15.35 -12.45 -6.67
CA VAL A 221 -14.15 -12.08 -7.43
C VAL A 221 -12.91 -12.58 -6.71
N LYS A 222 -12.21 -13.56 -7.28
CA LYS A 222 -11.01 -14.13 -6.68
C LYS A 222 -9.78 -13.32 -7.08
N LYS A 223 -9.00 -12.87 -6.08
CA LYS A 223 -7.80 -12.09 -6.35
C LYS A 223 -6.77 -12.87 -7.16
N GLN A 224 -6.04 -12.17 -8.00
CA GLN A 224 -4.91 -12.70 -8.75
C GLN A 224 -3.64 -12.77 -7.91
N VAL A 225 -2.90 -13.85 -8.07
CA VAL A 225 -1.66 -14.11 -7.32
C VAL A 225 -0.60 -14.70 -8.24
N VAL A 226 0.55 -14.07 -8.33
CA VAL A 226 1.74 -14.65 -8.96
C VAL A 226 2.26 -15.79 -8.08
N THR A 227 2.26 -17.01 -8.57
CA THR A 227 2.61 -18.20 -7.79
C THR A 227 4.12 -18.38 -7.63
N ASP A 228 4.92 -18.06 -8.66
CA ASP A 228 6.39 -18.02 -8.61
C ASP A 228 6.89 -16.64 -9.05
N LEU A 229 7.41 -15.87 -8.11
CA LEU A 229 7.93 -14.53 -8.37
C LEU A 229 9.23 -14.53 -9.19
N SER A 230 9.98 -15.64 -9.22
CA SER A 230 11.23 -15.73 -9.97
C SER A 230 11.02 -16.05 -11.44
N ASP A 231 9.87 -16.63 -11.78
CA ASP A 231 9.49 -16.92 -13.17
C ASP A 231 8.60 -15.83 -13.78
N THR A 232 8.12 -14.87 -12.94
CA THR A 232 7.31 -13.75 -13.44
C THR A 232 8.20 -12.59 -13.89
N TYR A 233 7.60 -11.73 -14.69
CA TYR A 233 8.29 -10.55 -15.20
C TYR A 233 8.81 -9.65 -14.06
N TYR A 234 10.03 -9.17 -14.20
CA TYR A 234 10.62 -8.15 -13.35
C TYR A 234 11.60 -7.30 -14.15
N GLN A 235 11.45 -5.98 -14.08
CA GLN A 235 12.23 -5.04 -14.88
C GLN A 235 13.74 -5.13 -14.65
N SER A 236 14.53 -4.94 -15.71
CA SER A 236 15.98 -4.82 -15.63
C SER A 236 16.48 -3.40 -15.93
N LYS A 237 15.62 -2.54 -16.48
CA LYS A 237 15.92 -1.16 -16.88
C LYS A 237 14.92 -0.20 -16.25
N PRO A 238 14.98 0.04 -14.92
CA PRO A 238 14.09 0.99 -14.28
C PRO A 238 14.20 2.39 -14.90
N LEU A 239 13.08 3.09 -14.91
CA LEU A 239 13.03 4.49 -15.27
C LEU A 239 13.87 5.35 -14.32
N VAL A 240 14.61 6.31 -14.86
CA VAL A 240 15.42 7.24 -14.05
C VAL A 240 14.87 8.66 -14.22
N PRO A 241 14.28 9.25 -13.16
CA PRO A 241 13.67 10.57 -13.23
C PRO A 241 14.69 11.70 -13.40
N TYR A 242 14.29 12.80 -14.03
CA TYR A 242 15.11 14.01 -14.14
C TYR A 242 15.16 14.84 -12.84
N ILE A 243 14.17 14.68 -11.99
CA ILE A 243 14.12 15.32 -10.68
C ILE A 243 14.11 14.25 -9.59
N ARG A 244 14.60 14.60 -8.42
CA ARG A 244 14.67 13.67 -7.30
C ARG A 244 13.26 13.16 -6.94
N ALA A 245 13.06 11.86 -7.07
CA ALA A 245 11.87 11.15 -6.64
C ALA A 245 11.94 10.80 -5.13
N THR A 246 10.83 10.36 -4.56
CA THR A 246 10.77 9.92 -3.14
C THR A 246 11.69 8.72 -2.89
N GLN A 247 11.74 7.77 -3.84
CA GLN A 247 12.65 6.63 -3.84
C GLN A 247 13.63 6.78 -5.03
N ASP A 248 14.70 7.56 -4.84
CA ASP A 248 15.69 7.86 -5.86
C ASP A 248 16.84 6.84 -5.81
N ARG A 249 16.51 5.58 -6.12
CA ARG A 249 17.40 4.42 -5.97
C ARG A 249 16.87 3.18 -6.71
N VAL A 250 17.71 2.18 -6.89
CA VAL A 250 17.25 0.85 -7.31
C VAL A 250 16.43 0.20 -6.18
N VAL A 251 15.23 -0.25 -6.49
CA VAL A 251 14.35 -1.00 -5.57
C VAL A 251 14.30 -2.44 -6.02
N LEU A 252 14.87 -3.35 -5.21
CA LEU A 252 14.88 -4.79 -5.47
C LEU A 252 13.85 -5.49 -4.57
N GLU A 253 12.75 -5.96 -5.15
CA GLU A 253 11.72 -6.72 -4.44
C GLU A 253 12.22 -8.15 -4.19
N ILE A 254 12.48 -8.50 -2.91
CA ILE A 254 13.02 -9.80 -2.54
C ILE A 254 11.95 -10.85 -2.26
N GLN A 255 10.78 -10.42 -1.82
CA GLN A 255 9.62 -11.31 -1.55
C GLN A 255 8.33 -10.52 -1.49
N ARG A 256 7.20 -11.18 -1.74
CA ARG A 256 5.82 -10.68 -1.50
C ARG A 256 5.14 -11.45 -0.38
N GLY A 257 4.23 -10.76 0.33
CA GLY A 257 3.53 -11.30 1.48
C GLY A 257 4.34 -11.20 2.76
N CYS A 258 3.75 -11.66 3.87
CA CYS A 258 4.36 -11.63 5.20
C CYS A 258 3.98 -12.88 5.98
N ILE A 259 4.94 -13.48 6.69
CA ILE A 259 4.70 -14.64 7.56
C ILE A 259 3.97 -14.28 8.84
N ARG A 260 3.96 -12.99 9.21
CA ARG A 260 3.43 -12.51 10.48
C ARG A 260 1.90 -12.42 10.45
N GLY A 261 1.31 -12.39 11.62
CA GLY A 261 -0.13 -12.34 11.79
C GLY A 261 -0.60 -11.09 12.52
N CYS A 262 0.04 -9.93 12.29
CA CYS A 262 -0.39 -8.67 12.90
C CYS A 262 -1.84 -8.37 12.55
N ARG A 263 -2.70 -8.22 13.58
CA ARG A 263 -4.16 -8.20 13.44
C ARG A 263 -4.73 -6.91 12.85
N PHE A 264 -3.93 -5.86 12.82
CA PHE A 264 -4.29 -4.58 12.20
C PHE A 264 -3.84 -4.48 10.74
N CYS A 265 -2.91 -5.33 10.30
CA CYS A 265 -2.17 -5.13 9.05
C CYS A 265 -2.91 -5.72 7.84
N GLN A 266 -3.50 -4.87 7.00
CA GLN A 266 -4.15 -5.28 5.77
C GLN A 266 -3.16 -5.94 4.79
N ALA A 267 -1.99 -5.33 4.58
CA ALA A 267 -0.96 -5.87 3.69
C ALA A 267 -0.52 -7.28 4.10
N GLY A 268 -0.44 -7.55 5.42
CA GLY A 268 -0.15 -8.89 5.95
C GLY A 268 -1.22 -9.94 5.64
N MET A 269 -2.41 -9.55 5.20
CA MET A 269 -3.51 -10.45 4.83
C MET A 269 -3.71 -10.51 3.32
N ILE A 270 -3.83 -9.36 2.65
CA ILE A 270 -4.13 -9.32 1.22
C ILE A 270 -2.98 -9.82 0.33
N TYR A 271 -1.73 -9.76 0.78
CA TYR A 271 -0.56 -10.27 0.04
C TYR A 271 -0.14 -11.71 0.40
N ARG A 272 -0.96 -12.44 1.17
CA ARG A 272 -0.73 -13.88 1.40
C ARG A 272 -0.99 -14.69 0.13
N PRO A 273 -0.26 -15.83 -0.06
CA PRO A 273 0.83 -16.39 0.75
C PRO A 273 2.15 -15.64 0.56
N ILE A 274 3.14 -15.91 1.45
CA ILE A 274 4.50 -15.38 1.27
C ILE A 274 5.21 -16.15 0.15
N ARG A 275 5.88 -15.40 -0.72
CA ARG A 275 6.62 -15.93 -1.89
C ARG A 275 7.95 -15.20 -2.00
N PRO A 276 9.08 -15.87 -1.71
CA PRO A 276 10.41 -15.31 -1.92
C PRO A 276 10.82 -15.42 -3.40
N ARG A 277 11.70 -14.55 -3.84
CA ARG A 277 12.46 -14.70 -5.08
C ARG A 277 13.72 -15.50 -4.81
N LYS A 278 14.19 -16.26 -5.82
CA LYS A 278 15.42 -17.04 -5.76
C LYS A 278 16.64 -16.13 -5.64
N LEU A 279 17.63 -16.52 -4.84
CA LEU A 279 18.83 -15.72 -4.58
C LEU A 279 19.60 -15.37 -5.86
N ASP A 280 19.81 -16.35 -6.76
CA ASP A 280 20.54 -16.13 -8.00
C ASP A 280 19.83 -15.15 -8.94
N PHE A 281 18.48 -15.20 -8.99
CA PHE A 281 17.70 -14.22 -9.73
C PHE A 281 17.92 -12.81 -9.17
N LEU A 282 17.89 -12.65 -7.83
CA LEU A 282 18.08 -11.35 -7.17
C LEU A 282 19.48 -10.78 -7.42
N LYS A 283 20.52 -11.65 -7.32
CA LYS A 283 21.91 -11.25 -7.60
C LYS A 283 22.07 -10.70 -9.02
N GLN A 284 21.58 -11.47 -9.99
CA GLN A 284 21.65 -11.06 -11.41
C GLN A 284 20.87 -9.77 -11.63
N ARG A 285 19.62 -9.70 -11.17
CA ARG A 285 18.73 -8.55 -11.40
C ARG A 285 19.25 -7.27 -10.74
N ALA A 286 19.85 -7.35 -9.57
CA ALA A 286 20.44 -6.21 -8.89
C ALA A 286 21.55 -5.56 -9.75
N ILE A 287 22.43 -6.37 -10.31
CA ILE A 287 23.53 -5.87 -11.17
C ILE A 287 22.98 -5.27 -12.46
N GLU A 288 22.04 -5.95 -13.12
CA GLU A 288 21.41 -5.44 -14.35
C GLU A 288 20.74 -4.07 -14.11
N MET A 289 20.00 -3.91 -13.01
CA MET A 289 19.34 -2.65 -12.68
C MET A 289 20.35 -1.54 -12.35
N LEU A 290 21.41 -1.84 -11.62
CA LEU A 290 22.47 -0.87 -11.32
C LEU A 290 23.21 -0.43 -12.60
N ASP A 291 23.54 -1.35 -13.48
CA ASP A 291 24.24 -1.06 -14.74
C ASP A 291 23.38 -0.20 -15.71
N ASN A 292 22.06 -0.42 -15.68
CA ASN A 292 21.13 0.26 -16.57
C ASN A 292 20.61 1.61 -16.03
N THR A 293 20.92 2.00 -14.78
CA THR A 293 20.37 3.23 -14.19
C THR A 293 21.42 4.22 -13.72
N GLY A 294 22.60 3.76 -13.35
CA GLY A 294 23.63 4.59 -12.74
C GLY A 294 23.30 5.07 -11.31
N TYR A 295 22.29 4.49 -10.64
CA TYR A 295 21.98 4.80 -9.25
C TYR A 295 23.13 4.43 -8.32
N GLU A 296 23.32 5.23 -7.27
CA GLU A 296 24.34 5.03 -6.23
C GLU A 296 23.81 4.33 -4.99
N GLU A 297 22.53 3.92 -4.98
CA GLU A 297 21.90 3.23 -3.86
C GLU A 297 20.98 2.12 -4.36
N ILE A 298 21.01 0.97 -3.65
CA ILE A 298 20.05 -0.12 -3.82
C ILE A 298 19.32 -0.39 -2.51
N THR A 299 18.01 -0.61 -2.58
CA THR A 299 17.18 -0.99 -1.44
C THR A 299 16.53 -2.34 -1.65
N LEU A 300 16.50 -3.18 -0.60
CA LEU A 300 15.78 -4.46 -0.60
C LEU A 300 14.36 -4.23 -0.11
N SER A 301 13.37 -4.48 -0.95
CA SER A 301 11.96 -4.21 -0.65
C SER A 301 11.19 -5.49 -0.31
N SER A 302 10.48 -5.46 0.81
CA SER A 302 9.46 -6.45 1.20
C SER A 302 8.65 -5.93 2.38
N LEU A 303 7.56 -6.64 2.75
CA LEU A 303 6.80 -6.36 3.98
C LEU A 303 7.56 -6.76 5.26
N SER A 304 8.56 -7.63 5.15
CA SER A 304 9.39 -8.07 6.28
C SER A 304 10.71 -8.65 5.75
N SER A 305 11.68 -7.79 5.47
CA SER A 305 12.94 -8.19 4.83
C SER A 305 13.76 -9.17 5.67
N SER A 306 13.70 -9.05 7.00
CA SER A 306 14.37 -9.97 7.92
C SER A 306 13.79 -11.39 7.96
N ASP A 307 12.63 -11.61 7.36
CA ASP A 307 12.04 -12.95 7.25
C ASP A 307 12.43 -13.69 5.94
N TYR A 308 13.23 -13.05 5.08
CA TYR A 308 13.82 -13.70 3.89
C TYR A 308 15.01 -14.58 4.30
N ASP A 309 14.96 -15.88 4.01
CA ASP A 309 15.91 -16.87 4.53
C ASP A 309 17.35 -16.64 4.06
N GLU A 310 17.53 -16.19 2.82
CA GLU A 310 18.84 -15.97 2.20
C GLU A 310 19.29 -14.49 2.27
N LEU A 311 18.72 -13.70 3.23
CA LEU A 311 19.02 -12.26 3.36
C LEU A 311 20.52 -12.00 3.56
N ALA A 312 21.18 -12.77 4.42
CA ALA A 312 22.60 -12.60 4.70
C ALA A 312 23.47 -12.80 3.45
N ASP A 313 23.21 -13.89 2.71
CA ASP A 313 23.95 -14.21 1.48
C ASP A 313 23.75 -13.15 0.39
N LEU A 314 22.51 -12.64 0.25
CA LEU A 314 22.21 -11.54 -0.67
C LEU A 314 22.94 -10.26 -0.27
N VAL A 315 22.89 -9.90 1.02
CA VAL A 315 23.53 -8.68 1.53
C VAL A 315 25.05 -8.77 1.40
N TYR A 316 25.68 -9.89 1.73
CA TYR A 316 27.13 -10.07 1.55
C TYR A 316 27.55 -9.95 0.08
N TYR A 317 26.80 -10.56 -0.83
CA TYR A 317 27.06 -10.41 -2.26
C TYR A 317 26.96 -8.95 -2.70
N LEU A 318 25.88 -8.26 -2.31
CA LEU A 318 25.67 -6.86 -2.68
C LEU A 318 26.72 -5.92 -2.06
N ILE A 319 27.21 -6.19 -0.83
CA ILE A 319 28.29 -5.41 -0.21
C ILE A 319 29.56 -5.49 -1.04
N GLU A 320 29.94 -6.68 -1.49
CA GLU A 320 31.14 -6.85 -2.32
C GLU A 320 31.03 -6.11 -3.65
N GLU A 321 29.90 -6.25 -4.33
CA GLU A 321 29.61 -5.53 -5.58
C GLU A 321 29.52 -4.00 -5.34
N CYS A 322 28.86 -3.56 -4.28
CA CYS A 322 28.71 -2.15 -3.96
C CYS A 322 30.04 -1.50 -3.54
N ARG A 323 30.93 -2.24 -2.85
CA ARG A 323 32.26 -1.73 -2.50
C ARG A 323 33.09 -1.41 -3.73
N GLN A 324 33.07 -2.27 -4.75
CA GLN A 324 33.78 -2.05 -6.02
C GLN A 324 33.21 -0.83 -6.76
N ARG A 325 31.90 -0.59 -6.68
CA ARG A 325 31.15 0.45 -7.37
C ARG A 325 30.95 1.74 -6.55
N LYS A 326 31.31 1.74 -5.26
CA LYS A 326 31.08 2.83 -4.27
C LYS A 326 29.59 3.13 -4.07
N LEU A 327 28.74 2.09 -4.02
CA LEU A 327 27.30 2.19 -3.87
C LEU A 327 26.87 2.01 -2.40
N ASN A 328 25.67 2.49 -2.08
CA ASN A 328 25.02 2.34 -0.78
C ASN A 328 23.97 1.22 -0.82
N ILE A 329 23.80 0.51 0.31
CA ILE A 329 22.70 -0.46 0.49
C ILE A 329 21.78 0.06 1.58
N ALA A 330 20.48 0.15 1.29
CA ALA A 330 19.44 0.45 2.26
C ALA A 330 18.61 -0.82 2.54
N LEU A 331 18.39 -1.10 3.82
CA LEU A 331 17.60 -2.23 4.31
C LEU A 331 16.36 -1.70 5.07
N PRO A 332 15.30 -1.28 4.38
CA PRO A 332 14.07 -0.90 5.04
C PRO A 332 13.35 -2.15 5.59
N SER A 333 12.39 -1.94 6.48
CA SER A 333 11.53 -3.00 7.03
C SER A 333 12.27 -4.11 7.79
N LEU A 334 13.44 -3.78 8.37
CA LEU A 334 14.10 -4.67 9.31
C LEU A 334 13.30 -4.72 10.62
N ARG A 335 13.04 -5.93 11.08
CA ARG A 335 12.50 -6.12 12.42
C ARG A 335 13.64 -6.11 13.44
N ILE A 336 13.35 -5.57 14.61
CA ILE A 336 14.33 -5.47 15.69
C ILE A 336 14.78 -6.85 16.22
N ASP A 337 13.92 -7.86 16.13
CA ASP A 337 14.19 -9.24 16.55
C ASP A 337 15.10 -10.04 15.59
N ALA A 338 15.31 -9.54 14.39
CA ALA A 338 16.18 -10.16 13.39
C ALA A 338 17.38 -9.25 13.03
N PHE A 339 17.65 -8.26 13.88
CA PHE A 339 18.81 -7.38 13.74
C PHE A 339 20.08 -8.20 13.95
N SER A 340 20.94 -8.31 12.94
CA SER A 340 22.24 -8.95 13.02
C SER A 340 23.33 -7.89 12.94
N LEU A 341 24.08 -7.70 14.04
CA LEU A 341 25.24 -6.82 14.09
C LEU A 341 26.25 -7.13 12.98
N ASP A 342 26.46 -8.41 12.65
CA ASP A 342 27.43 -8.81 11.64
C ASP A 342 27.02 -8.32 10.24
N VAL A 343 25.75 -8.49 9.84
CA VAL A 343 25.24 -7.98 8.58
C VAL A 343 25.28 -6.47 8.55
N MET A 344 24.83 -5.82 9.64
CA MET A 344 24.73 -4.38 9.69
C MET A 344 26.09 -3.68 9.83
N SER A 345 27.05 -4.23 10.53
CA SER A 345 28.40 -3.67 10.65
C SER A 345 29.10 -3.57 9.29
N LYS A 346 28.85 -4.55 8.42
CA LYS A 346 29.41 -4.57 7.05
C LYS A 346 28.73 -3.59 6.09
N VAL A 347 27.42 -3.32 6.30
CA VAL A 347 26.69 -2.29 5.55
C VAL A 347 27.10 -0.87 5.96
N GLN A 348 27.62 -0.70 7.19
CA GLN A 348 27.89 0.59 7.82
C GLN A 348 29.07 1.39 7.30
N ASP A 349 30.03 0.76 6.63
CA ASP A 349 31.24 1.46 6.16
C ASP A 349 30.91 2.60 5.18
N ILE A 350 29.64 2.75 4.80
CA ILE A 350 29.24 3.66 3.74
C ILE A 350 28.40 4.86 4.23
N ARG A 351 27.38 4.72 5.09
CA ARG A 351 26.64 5.85 5.70
C ARG A 351 25.69 5.42 6.81
N LYS A 352 25.81 6.00 8.02
CA LYS A 352 24.88 5.73 9.14
C LYS A 352 23.62 6.57 9.00
N SER A 353 22.51 5.96 8.57
CA SER A 353 21.16 6.55 8.62
C SER A 353 20.49 6.28 9.97
N SER A 354 19.31 6.83 10.24
CA SER A 354 18.52 6.45 11.42
C SER A 354 17.98 5.05 11.27
N LEU A 355 17.98 4.26 12.35
CA LEU A 355 17.28 2.98 12.39
C LEU A 355 15.79 3.19 12.70
N THR A 356 14.95 2.44 12.02
CA THR A 356 13.51 2.51 12.21
C THR A 356 12.98 1.17 12.67
N PHE A 357 12.25 1.17 13.79
CA PHE A 357 11.58 0.00 14.33
C PHE A 357 10.10 0.30 14.53
N ALA A 358 9.28 -0.74 14.45
CA ALA A 358 7.84 -0.63 14.59
C ALA A 358 7.34 -1.58 15.70
N PRO A 359 7.46 -1.21 16.99
CA PRO A 359 6.84 -1.96 18.08
C PRO A 359 5.32 -1.96 18.01
N GLU A 360 4.73 -0.90 17.44
CA GLU A 360 3.31 -0.59 17.24
C GLU A 360 2.55 -0.30 18.55
N ALA A 361 2.95 -0.89 19.69
CA ALA A 361 2.35 -0.64 21.01
C ALA A 361 3.43 -0.58 22.11
N GLY A 362 3.18 0.21 23.14
CA GLY A 362 4.10 0.40 24.28
C GLY A 362 4.17 -0.80 25.19
N SER A 363 3.03 -1.34 25.61
CA SER A 363 2.94 -2.45 26.55
C SER A 363 3.07 -3.82 25.88
N GLN A 364 3.53 -4.83 26.62
CA GLN A 364 3.54 -6.22 26.15
C GLN A 364 2.13 -6.72 25.88
N ARG A 365 1.19 -6.38 26.78
CA ARG A 365 -0.22 -6.74 26.64
C ARG A 365 -0.77 -6.30 25.27
N MET A 366 -0.54 -5.06 24.88
CA MET A 366 -1.04 -4.57 23.59
C MET A 366 -0.28 -5.17 22.41
N ARG A 367 1.03 -5.42 22.52
CA ARG A 367 1.76 -6.16 21.46
C ARG A 367 1.21 -7.58 21.27
N ASP A 368 0.72 -8.23 22.32
CA ASP A 368 0.08 -9.55 22.24
C ASP A 368 -1.33 -9.45 21.63
N VAL A 369 -2.13 -8.45 22.03
CA VAL A 369 -3.44 -8.14 21.43
C VAL A 369 -3.34 -7.97 19.92
N ILE A 370 -2.37 -7.17 19.44
CA ILE A 370 -2.16 -6.95 18.01
C ILE A 370 -1.37 -8.07 17.32
N ASN A 371 -0.96 -9.09 18.05
CA ASN A 371 -0.13 -10.21 17.56
C ASN A 371 1.18 -9.76 16.90
N LYS A 372 1.87 -8.77 17.48
CA LYS A 372 3.13 -8.24 16.92
C LYS A 372 4.29 -9.22 17.07
N GLY A 373 4.25 -10.09 18.10
CA GLY A 373 5.28 -11.10 18.36
C GLY A 373 6.65 -10.51 18.71
N LEU A 374 6.67 -9.38 19.47
CA LEU A 374 7.87 -8.73 19.97
C LEU A 374 7.78 -8.59 21.48
N THR A 375 8.83 -9.02 22.20
CA THR A 375 8.96 -8.77 23.64
C THR A 375 9.77 -7.50 23.91
N LYS A 376 9.61 -6.92 25.11
CA LYS A 376 10.40 -5.76 25.55
C LYS A 376 11.90 -6.05 25.51
N ASP A 377 12.30 -7.23 25.99
CA ASP A 377 13.73 -7.65 26.02
C ASP A 377 14.34 -7.71 24.63
N VAL A 378 13.59 -8.24 23.65
CA VAL A 378 14.04 -8.29 22.25
C VAL A 378 14.20 -6.86 21.69
N ILE A 379 13.30 -5.95 22.01
CA ILE A 379 13.36 -4.55 21.57
C ILE A 379 14.60 -3.86 22.19
N LEU A 380 14.81 -4.01 23.48
CA LEU A 380 15.96 -3.39 24.17
C LEU A 380 17.28 -4.00 23.70
N LYS A 381 17.35 -5.32 23.50
CA LYS A 381 18.51 -5.98 22.94
C LYS A 381 18.86 -5.45 21.54
N GLY A 382 17.90 -5.36 20.64
CA GLY A 382 18.13 -4.82 19.29
C GLY A 382 18.57 -3.34 19.31
N ALA A 383 18.02 -2.54 20.22
CA ALA A 383 18.45 -1.16 20.42
C ALA A 383 19.90 -1.09 20.95
N TRP A 384 20.25 -1.94 21.93
CA TRP A 384 21.60 -2.08 22.45
C TRP A 384 22.61 -2.42 21.34
N GLU A 385 22.32 -3.46 20.56
CA GLU A 385 23.14 -3.88 19.43
C GLU A 385 23.33 -2.74 18.41
N ALA A 386 22.27 -1.98 18.14
CA ALA A 386 22.34 -0.82 17.28
C ALA A 386 23.29 0.27 17.84
N PHE A 387 23.20 0.57 19.13
CA PHE A 387 24.06 1.55 19.78
C PHE A 387 25.52 1.10 19.81
N GLN A 388 25.80 -0.16 20.10
CA GLN A 388 27.15 -0.75 19.98
C GLN A 388 27.71 -0.62 18.56
N GLY A 389 26.84 -0.80 17.55
CA GLY A 389 27.19 -0.56 16.15
C GLY A 389 27.38 0.93 15.80
N GLY A 390 27.25 1.85 16.77
CA GLY A 390 27.49 3.30 16.61
C GLY A 390 26.34 4.11 16.03
N TRP A 391 25.10 3.54 15.94
CA TRP A 391 23.91 4.35 15.71
C TRP A 391 23.59 5.14 16.98
N LYS A 392 23.02 6.30 16.81
CA LYS A 392 22.51 7.13 17.93
C LYS A 392 21.10 7.63 17.69
N ARG A 393 20.55 7.42 16.47
CA ARG A 393 19.19 7.81 16.11
C ARG A 393 18.34 6.58 15.88
N VAL A 394 17.26 6.47 16.66
CA VAL A 394 16.28 5.39 16.56
C VAL A 394 14.90 6.02 16.41
N LYS A 395 14.16 5.62 15.37
CA LYS A 395 12.77 6.00 15.14
C LYS A 395 11.87 4.82 15.46
N LEU A 396 10.86 5.07 16.28
CA LEU A 396 9.89 4.07 16.73
C LEU A 396 8.51 4.45 16.21
N TYR A 397 7.81 3.50 15.61
CA TYR A 397 6.42 3.68 15.20
C TYR A 397 5.48 2.99 16.18
N PHE A 398 4.39 3.70 16.52
CA PHE A 398 3.31 3.24 17.38
C PHE A 398 1.95 3.64 16.80
N MET A 399 0.89 2.96 17.25
CA MET A 399 -0.49 3.34 17.01
C MET A 399 -1.19 3.69 18.31
N LEU A 400 -2.09 4.66 18.26
CA LEU A 400 -3.03 5.01 19.33
C LEU A 400 -4.45 4.60 18.92
N GLY A 401 -5.27 4.21 19.89
CA GLY A 401 -6.66 3.79 19.68
C GLY A 401 -6.81 2.32 19.24
N LEU A 402 -5.84 1.48 19.55
CA LEU A 402 -5.93 0.04 19.31
C LEU A 402 -7.08 -0.58 20.12
N PRO A 403 -7.77 -1.60 19.59
CA PRO A 403 -8.86 -2.26 20.30
C PRO A 403 -8.46 -2.74 21.70
N GLY A 404 -9.16 -2.25 22.74
CA GLY A 404 -8.90 -2.58 24.12
C GLY A 404 -7.69 -1.90 24.75
N GLU A 405 -7.15 -0.84 24.14
CA GLU A 405 -6.05 -0.03 24.66
C GLU A 405 -6.49 0.77 25.92
N THR A 406 -5.61 0.86 26.91
CA THR A 406 -5.80 1.64 28.14
C THR A 406 -4.77 2.76 28.25
N ASP A 407 -4.98 3.69 29.20
CA ASP A 407 -4.03 4.77 29.46
C ASP A 407 -2.65 4.27 29.91
N GLU A 408 -2.61 3.12 30.62
CA GLU A 408 -1.37 2.46 31.00
C GLU A 408 -0.61 1.93 29.77
N ASP A 409 -1.31 1.42 28.76
CA ASP A 409 -0.69 0.96 27.52
C ASP A 409 -0.10 2.13 26.72
N ILE A 410 -0.80 3.26 26.71
CA ILE A 410 -0.33 4.49 26.06
C ILE A 410 0.88 5.06 26.82
N ALA A 411 0.84 5.12 28.17
CA ALA A 411 1.96 5.55 28.99
C ALA A 411 3.21 4.69 28.74
N ALA A 412 3.03 3.38 28.56
CA ALA A 412 4.11 2.44 28.25
C ALA A 412 4.86 2.76 26.94
N ILE A 413 4.29 3.56 26.03
CA ILE A 413 5.01 4.07 24.84
C ILE A 413 6.15 5.00 25.27
N ALA A 414 5.86 5.92 26.20
CA ALA A 414 6.87 6.84 26.74
C ALA A 414 7.93 6.09 27.56
N GLU A 415 7.51 5.11 28.34
CA GLU A 415 8.40 4.25 29.14
C GLU A 415 9.35 3.45 28.22
N LEU A 416 8.84 2.81 27.17
CA LEU A 416 9.64 2.03 26.22
C LEU A 416 10.66 2.93 25.50
N ALA A 417 10.27 4.13 25.09
CA ALA A 417 11.19 5.10 24.48
C ALA A 417 12.27 5.56 25.48
N ASN A 418 11.91 5.74 26.75
CA ASN A 418 12.85 6.06 27.84
C ASN A 418 13.84 4.92 28.09
N ASP A 419 13.37 3.67 28.13
CA ASP A 419 14.21 2.51 28.37
C ASP A 419 15.21 2.30 27.22
N ILE A 420 14.78 2.50 25.99
CA ILE A 420 15.68 2.50 24.82
C ILE A 420 16.72 3.63 24.96
N ALA A 421 16.34 4.83 25.38
CA ALA A 421 17.30 5.91 25.63
C ALA A 421 18.26 5.56 26.77
N ALA A 422 17.78 4.91 27.84
CA ALA A 422 18.58 4.44 28.97
C ALA A 422 19.64 3.42 28.52
N THR A 423 19.28 2.48 27.67
CA THR A 423 20.20 1.48 27.11
C THR A 423 21.44 2.12 26.45
N TYR A 424 21.28 3.26 25.76
CA TYR A 424 22.43 3.99 25.20
C TYR A 424 23.41 4.47 26.29
N PHE A 425 22.90 4.86 27.46
CA PHE A 425 23.72 5.34 28.57
C PHE A 425 24.42 4.20 29.35
N GLU A 426 24.18 2.93 28.99
CA GLU A 426 24.97 1.80 29.50
C GLU A 426 26.29 1.61 28.74
N LEU A 427 26.43 2.18 27.53
CA LEU A 427 27.71 2.19 26.80
C LEU A 427 28.80 2.87 27.62
N PRO A 428 30.09 2.44 27.46
CA PRO A 428 31.23 3.17 27.99
C PRO A 428 31.20 4.65 27.56
N LYS A 429 31.61 5.58 28.44
CA LYS A 429 31.53 7.02 28.14
C LYS A 429 32.34 7.41 26.92
N GLU A 430 33.46 6.77 26.69
CA GLU A 430 34.38 6.94 25.55
C GLU A 430 33.77 6.53 24.21
N GLU A 431 32.79 5.61 24.22
CA GLU A 431 32.09 5.15 23.02
C GLU A 431 30.85 6.01 22.67
N ARG A 432 30.43 6.87 23.62
CA ARG A 432 29.23 7.70 23.41
C ARG A 432 29.54 8.92 22.54
N GLN A 433 28.82 9.01 21.42
CA GLN A 433 28.91 10.15 20.50
C GLN A 433 27.83 11.22 20.83
N GLY A 434 27.86 11.79 22.02
CA GLY A 434 26.87 12.76 22.50
C GLY A 434 25.62 12.09 23.07
N ARG A 435 24.43 12.67 22.81
CA ARG A 435 23.14 12.17 23.32
C ARG A 435 22.44 11.35 22.26
N PRO A 436 21.73 10.26 22.63
CA PRO A 436 20.88 9.54 21.71
C PRO A 436 19.65 10.37 21.32
N GLU A 437 19.11 10.12 20.15
CA GLU A 437 17.91 10.74 19.62
C GLU A 437 16.88 9.64 19.32
N ILE A 438 15.86 9.51 20.19
CA ILE A 438 14.79 8.55 20.07
C ILE A 438 13.54 9.30 19.59
N THR A 439 13.09 9.01 18.38
CA THR A 439 11.83 9.58 17.86
C THR A 439 10.70 8.59 18.04
N ALA A 440 9.75 8.87 18.93
CA ALA A 440 8.49 8.16 19.02
C ALA A 440 7.48 8.82 18.09
N SER A 441 7.04 8.09 17.05
CA SER A 441 6.07 8.57 16.07
C SER A 441 4.79 7.75 16.21
N THR A 442 3.66 8.41 16.48
CA THR A 442 2.37 7.75 16.55
C THR A 442 1.49 8.10 15.37
N SER A 443 0.77 7.11 14.86
CA SER A 443 -0.39 7.22 13.99
C SER A 443 -1.64 6.78 14.74
N PHE A 444 -2.80 7.04 14.18
CA PHE A 444 -4.06 6.57 14.74
C PHE A 444 -4.47 5.25 14.09
N PHE A 445 -5.08 4.39 14.89
CA PHE A 445 -5.59 3.11 14.40
C PHE A 445 -6.79 3.34 13.49
N VAL A 446 -6.68 2.89 12.25
CA VAL A 446 -7.76 2.84 11.27
C VAL A 446 -8.07 1.37 10.96
N PRO A 447 -9.26 0.86 11.29
CA PRO A 447 -9.64 -0.50 10.92
C PRO A 447 -9.71 -0.66 9.41
N LYS A 448 -9.01 -1.64 8.85
CA LYS A 448 -8.95 -1.88 7.41
C LYS A 448 -9.71 -3.16 7.01
N PRO A 449 -10.27 -3.23 5.79
CA PRO A 449 -10.85 -4.44 5.21
C PRO A 449 -9.90 -5.64 5.26
N PHE A 450 -10.47 -6.83 5.38
CA PHE A 450 -9.73 -8.10 5.43
C PHE A 450 -8.73 -8.24 6.57
N THR A 451 -8.86 -7.45 7.64
CA THR A 451 -8.07 -7.63 8.86
C THR A 451 -8.92 -8.25 9.98
N PRO A 452 -8.31 -8.92 10.96
CA PRO A 452 -9.03 -9.31 12.18
C PRO A 452 -9.74 -8.14 12.84
N PHE A 453 -9.23 -6.92 12.74
CA PHE A 453 -9.81 -5.72 13.33
C PHE A 453 -10.85 -5.01 12.44
N GLN A 454 -11.29 -5.60 11.32
CA GLN A 454 -12.31 -5.01 10.46
C GLN A 454 -13.67 -4.81 11.15
N TRP A 455 -13.94 -5.53 12.26
CA TRP A 455 -15.15 -5.37 13.10
C TRP A 455 -14.98 -4.31 14.20
N ALA A 456 -13.74 -3.98 14.56
CA ALA A 456 -13.44 -3.08 15.66
C ALA A 456 -13.89 -1.63 15.37
N PRO A 457 -14.35 -0.89 16.39
CA PRO A 457 -14.54 0.54 16.29
C PRO A 457 -13.19 1.27 16.16
N MET A 458 -13.24 2.45 15.58
CA MET A 458 -12.16 3.44 15.57
C MET A 458 -12.39 4.46 16.71
N GLY A 459 -11.34 5.10 17.21
CA GLY A 459 -11.48 6.25 18.11
C GLY A 459 -11.95 7.51 17.38
N THR A 460 -12.67 8.42 18.07
CA THR A 460 -13.03 9.72 17.51
C THR A 460 -11.81 10.66 17.43
N ALA A 461 -11.92 11.73 16.65
CA ALA A 461 -10.85 12.75 16.56
C ALA A 461 -10.55 13.37 17.93
N GLU A 462 -11.58 13.62 18.76
CA GLU A 462 -11.44 14.16 20.12
C GLU A 462 -10.70 13.18 21.04
N TYR A 463 -11.06 11.88 20.97
CA TYR A 463 -10.37 10.83 21.70
C TYR A 463 -8.88 10.80 21.33
N PHE A 464 -8.56 10.83 20.05
CA PHE A 464 -7.18 10.82 19.59
C PHE A 464 -6.39 12.05 20.05
N ASP A 465 -7.01 13.23 20.03
CA ASP A 465 -6.38 14.46 20.54
C ASP A 465 -6.17 14.43 22.06
N GLU A 466 -7.09 13.82 22.81
CA GLU A 466 -6.93 13.58 24.24
C GLU A 466 -5.73 12.66 24.50
N LYS A 467 -5.65 11.51 23.82
CA LYS A 467 -4.58 10.54 23.98
C LYS A 467 -3.22 11.07 23.51
N ARG A 468 -3.19 11.87 22.45
CA ARG A 468 -1.98 12.60 22.03
C ARG A 468 -1.46 13.55 23.12
N ARG A 469 -2.36 14.33 23.76
CA ARG A 469 -2.00 15.22 24.86
C ARG A 469 -1.53 14.43 26.08
N PHE A 470 -2.21 13.35 26.43
CA PHE A 470 -1.83 12.46 27.52
C PHE A 470 -0.41 11.90 27.31
N LEU A 471 -0.14 11.30 26.13
CA LEU A 471 1.17 10.76 25.82
C LEU A 471 2.27 11.84 25.81
N THR A 472 1.96 13.04 25.33
CA THR A 472 2.89 14.19 25.39
C THR A 472 3.29 14.50 26.83
N GLY A 473 2.34 14.45 27.78
CA GLY A 473 2.58 14.59 29.22
C GLY A 473 3.50 13.50 29.74
N LYS A 474 3.19 12.23 29.40
CA LYS A 474 3.98 11.06 29.84
C LYS A 474 5.41 11.07 29.33
N VAL A 475 5.66 11.54 28.12
CA VAL A 475 7.03 11.72 27.59
C VAL A 475 7.80 12.77 28.40
N ARG A 476 7.15 13.87 28.80
CA ARG A 476 7.79 14.92 29.63
C ARG A 476 8.12 14.47 31.05
N GLU A 477 7.44 13.47 31.58
CA GLU A 477 7.71 12.87 32.89
C GLU A 477 8.95 11.97 32.89
N GLN A 478 9.43 11.52 31.72
CA GLN A 478 10.55 10.57 31.62
C GLN A 478 11.90 11.17 31.96
N ILE A 479 12.76 10.37 32.61
CA ILE A 479 14.13 10.78 33.01
C ILE A 479 14.94 11.23 31.78
N ASN A 480 14.85 10.49 30.69
CA ASN A 480 15.58 10.76 29.44
C ASN A 480 14.78 11.61 28.45
N GLN A 481 13.78 12.40 28.89
CA GLN A 481 12.90 13.19 28.03
C GLN A 481 13.63 14.04 26.99
N ARG A 482 14.83 14.55 27.34
CA ARG A 482 15.64 15.37 26.42
C ARG A 482 16.22 14.58 25.25
N SER A 483 16.20 13.25 25.31
CA SER A 483 16.62 12.34 24.24
C SER A 483 15.42 11.84 23.42
N ILE A 484 14.18 12.14 23.84
CA ILE A 484 12.96 11.64 23.21
C ILE A 484 12.26 12.79 22.47
N ARG A 485 12.01 12.58 21.19
CA ARG A 485 11.16 13.45 20.36
C ARG A 485 9.86 12.72 20.06
N TYR A 486 8.74 13.33 20.43
CA TYR A 486 7.41 12.78 20.11
C TYR A 486 6.80 13.50 18.90
N ILE A 487 6.25 12.73 17.96
CA ILE A 487 5.58 13.21 16.74
C ILE A 487 4.26 12.42 16.61
N CYS A 488 3.18 13.09 16.23
CA CYS A 488 1.88 12.48 16.01
C CYS A 488 1.28 12.94 14.69
N HIS A 489 0.54 12.07 14.01
CA HIS A 489 -0.23 12.38 12.81
C HIS A 489 -1.49 13.20 13.16
N ASP A 490 -2.19 13.70 12.14
CA ASP A 490 -3.44 14.44 12.29
C ASP A 490 -4.64 13.50 12.47
N ALA A 491 -5.54 13.83 13.40
CA ALA A 491 -6.66 12.97 13.75
C ALA A 491 -7.80 13.04 12.72
N VAL A 492 -8.06 14.23 12.16
CA VAL A 492 -9.18 14.45 11.22
C VAL A 492 -8.94 13.73 9.90
N THR A 493 -7.69 13.73 9.41
CA THR A 493 -7.31 12.94 8.23
C THR A 493 -7.56 11.46 8.43
N SER A 494 -7.25 10.93 9.62
CA SER A 494 -7.47 9.52 9.95
C SER A 494 -8.95 9.15 10.06
N GLU A 495 -9.81 10.07 10.52
CA GLU A 495 -11.26 9.88 10.54
C GLU A 495 -11.82 9.71 9.12
N LEU A 496 -11.46 10.60 8.20
CA LEU A 496 -11.89 10.52 6.80
C LEU A 496 -11.35 9.26 6.11
N GLU A 497 -10.08 8.91 6.37
CA GLU A 497 -9.49 7.66 5.91
C GLU A 497 -10.32 6.44 6.37
N GLY A 498 -10.77 6.43 7.63
CA GLY A 498 -11.60 5.36 8.19
C GLY A 498 -12.96 5.24 7.50
N ILE A 499 -13.62 6.36 7.19
CA ILE A 499 -14.88 6.40 6.44
C ILE A 499 -14.67 5.80 5.05
N PHE A 500 -13.63 6.21 4.33
CA PHE A 500 -13.36 5.70 2.97
C PHE A 500 -12.92 4.23 2.97
N ALA A 501 -12.04 3.84 3.88
CA ALA A 501 -11.53 2.46 3.93
C ALA A 501 -12.64 1.42 4.18
N ARG A 502 -13.70 1.80 4.92
CA ARG A 502 -14.80 0.90 5.29
C ARG A 502 -16.15 1.31 4.69
N GLY A 503 -16.13 2.28 3.77
CA GLY A 503 -17.30 2.82 3.12
C GLY A 503 -17.92 1.88 2.10
N ASP A 504 -19.11 2.24 1.69
CA ASP A 504 -19.87 1.58 0.64
C ASP A 504 -20.11 2.53 -0.55
N ARG A 505 -20.86 2.08 -1.56
CA ARG A 505 -21.12 2.81 -2.81
C ARG A 505 -21.80 4.18 -2.60
N LYS A 506 -22.52 4.38 -1.50
CA LYS A 506 -23.14 5.67 -1.17
C LYS A 506 -22.15 6.81 -1.00
N LEU A 507 -20.87 6.50 -0.73
CA LEU A 507 -19.83 7.52 -0.59
C LEU A 507 -19.37 8.14 -1.91
N SER A 508 -19.68 7.55 -3.06
CA SER A 508 -19.33 8.11 -4.37
C SER A 508 -19.86 9.54 -4.53
N ASP A 509 -21.11 9.79 -4.13
CA ASP A 509 -21.74 11.13 -4.13
C ASP A 509 -20.97 12.16 -3.28
N VAL A 510 -20.50 11.73 -2.10
CA VAL A 510 -19.75 12.58 -1.17
C VAL A 510 -18.41 12.97 -1.78
N ILE A 511 -17.70 11.99 -2.34
CA ILE A 511 -16.39 12.17 -2.97
C ILE A 511 -16.49 13.09 -4.18
N GLU A 512 -17.51 12.91 -5.02
CA GLU A 512 -17.75 13.77 -6.18
C GLU A 512 -18.05 15.21 -5.77
N LYS A 513 -18.94 15.44 -4.78
CA LYS A 513 -19.25 16.76 -4.30
C LYS A 513 -18.06 17.46 -3.66
N ALA A 514 -17.22 16.72 -2.92
CA ALA A 514 -15.98 17.24 -2.36
C ALA A 514 -15.02 17.70 -3.48
N TYR A 515 -14.83 16.86 -4.49
CA TYR A 515 -14.07 17.25 -5.66
C TYR A 515 -14.62 18.51 -6.33
N LYS A 516 -15.93 18.60 -6.58
CA LYS A 516 -16.59 19.79 -7.15
C LYS A 516 -16.46 21.05 -6.28
N LYS A 517 -16.32 20.90 -4.95
CA LYS A 517 -15.99 22.00 -4.01
C LYS A 517 -14.48 22.30 -3.95
N GLY A 518 -13.66 21.62 -4.77
CA GLY A 518 -12.22 21.87 -4.91
C GLY A 518 -11.32 21.09 -3.95
N CYS A 519 -11.79 20.02 -3.33
CA CYS A 519 -10.95 19.09 -2.57
C CYS A 519 -10.11 18.27 -3.55
N ILE A 520 -8.80 18.44 -3.51
CA ILE A 520 -7.79 17.67 -4.23
C ILE A 520 -6.55 17.59 -3.36
N PHE A 521 -5.74 16.54 -3.54
CA PHE A 521 -4.54 16.30 -2.75
C PHE A 521 -4.82 16.20 -1.24
N ASP A 522 -5.92 15.54 -0.85
CA ASP A 522 -6.33 15.39 0.55
C ASP A 522 -5.30 14.63 1.41
N ALA A 523 -4.38 13.86 0.80
CA ALA A 523 -3.23 13.26 1.48
C ALA A 523 -2.14 14.27 1.88
N TRP A 524 -2.20 15.51 1.37
CA TRP A 524 -1.22 16.56 1.63
C TRP A 524 -1.76 17.58 2.62
N THR A 525 -1.14 17.74 3.77
CA THR A 525 -1.60 18.59 4.87
C THR A 525 -1.93 20.03 4.43
N ASP A 526 -1.15 20.58 3.50
CA ASP A 526 -1.34 21.96 3.01
C ASP A 526 -2.57 22.11 2.08
N TYR A 527 -3.11 21.01 1.57
CA TYR A 527 -4.26 20.99 0.65
C TYR A 527 -5.50 20.33 1.25
N PHE A 528 -5.34 19.57 2.32
CA PHE A 528 -6.46 18.95 3.03
C PHE A 528 -7.41 20.02 3.57
N ARG A 529 -8.70 19.89 3.27
CA ARG A 529 -9.76 20.83 3.63
C ARG A 529 -10.78 20.20 4.57
N PRO A 530 -10.44 20.03 5.85
CA PRO A 530 -11.32 19.36 6.82
C PRO A 530 -12.67 20.09 7.01
N ASP A 531 -12.69 21.41 6.88
CA ASP A 531 -13.90 22.23 6.93
C ASP A 531 -14.92 21.83 5.85
N VAL A 532 -14.45 21.68 4.61
CA VAL A 532 -15.31 21.29 3.47
C VAL A 532 -15.79 19.85 3.62
N TRP A 533 -14.90 18.94 4.04
CA TRP A 533 -15.28 17.55 4.26
C TRP A 533 -16.32 17.40 5.35
N ASN A 534 -16.15 18.08 6.50
CA ASN A 534 -17.12 18.05 7.60
C ASN A 534 -18.47 18.60 7.18
N GLU A 535 -18.48 19.77 6.47
CA GLU A 535 -19.71 20.34 5.94
C GLU A 535 -20.46 19.35 5.03
N LEU A 536 -19.74 18.67 4.12
CA LEU A 536 -20.34 17.72 3.20
C LEU A 536 -20.86 16.45 3.87
N LEU A 537 -20.09 15.90 4.82
CA LEU A 537 -20.53 14.73 5.59
C LEU A 537 -21.83 15.02 6.34
N ASP A 538 -21.96 16.25 6.89
CA ASP A 538 -23.17 16.68 7.59
C ASP A 538 -24.32 16.97 6.62
N GLU A 539 -24.06 17.69 5.50
CA GLU A 539 -25.04 18.01 4.45
C GLU A 539 -25.69 16.74 3.86
N LEU A 540 -24.86 15.71 3.65
CA LEU A 540 -25.28 14.45 3.04
C LEU A 540 -25.69 13.39 4.08
N SER A 541 -25.76 13.78 5.35
CA SER A 541 -26.14 12.91 6.46
C SER A 541 -25.32 11.60 6.51
N VAL A 542 -24.01 11.71 6.25
CA VAL A 542 -23.08 10.58 6.38
C VAL A 542 -22.87 10.29 7.87
N ASP A 543 -23.37 9.17 8.31
CA ASP A 543 -23.26 8.75 9.70
C ASP A 543 -21.84 8.25 10.02
N ARG A 544 -21.05 9.09 10.73
CA ARG A 544 -19.69 8.74 11.17
C ARG A 544 -19.69 7.56 12.15
N ASP A 545 -20.72 7.43 12.99
CA ASP A 545 -20.86 6.30 13.90
C ASP A 545 -21.04 5.00 13.12
N PHE A 546 -21.82 5.02 12.06
CA PHE A 546 -22.05 3.87 11.19
C PHE A 546 -20.75 3.37 10.56
N TYR A 547 -19.92 4.26 10.01
CA TYR A 547 -18.70 3.86 9.32
C TYR A 547 -17.54 3.61 10.28
N ASN A 548 -17.31 4.46 11.30
CA ASN A 548 -16.08 4.45 12.09
C ASN A 548 -16.24 3.96 13.53
N TYR A 549 -17.30 4.38 14.24
CA TYR A 549 -17.25 4.34 15.71
C TYR A 549 -18.00 3.18 16.32
N ARG A 550 -18.91 2.54 15.60
CA ARG A 550 -19.59 1.33 16.09
C ARG A 550 -18.71 0.08 15.94
N GLU A 551 -18.81 -0.87 16.86
CA GLU A 551 -18.39 -2.24 16.60
C GLU A 551 -19.38 -2.87 15.61
N ARG A 552 -18.86 -3.48 14.53
CA ARG A 552 -19.68 -4.09 13.48
C ARG A 552 -20.14 -5.49 13.90
N ASN A 553 -21.34 -5.86 13.50
CA ASN A 553 -21.85 -7.19 13.76
C ASN A 553 -21.07 -8.25 12.96
N GLU A 554 -20.86 -9.42 13.58
CA GLU A 554 -20.13 -10.52 12.93
C GLU A 554 -20.83 -11.06 11.68
N ASP A 555 -22.17 -11.01 11.64
CA ASP A 555 -22.99 -11.49 10.53
C ASP A 555 -23.27 -10.42 9.48
N GLU A 556 -22.83 -9.19 9.69
CA GLU A 556 -22.96 -8.08 8.74
C GLU A 556 -22.22 -8.39 7.43
N ILE A 557 -22.90 -8.09 6.30
CA ILE A 557 -22.27 -8.15 4.97
C ILE A 557 -21.47 -6.86 4.79
N PHE A 558 -20.17 -7.02 4.55
CA PHE A 558 -19.28 -5.89 4.30
C PHE A 558 -19.17 -5.58 2.81
N PRO A 559 -18.90 -4.32 2.43
CA PRO A 559 -18.74 -3.90 1.03
C PRO A 559 -17.69 -4.72 0.25
N TRP A 560 -16.76 -5.37 0.94
CA TRP A 560 -15.68 -6.18 0.35
C TRP A 560 -15.88 -7.69 0.46
N ASP A 561 -16.98 -8.19 1.02
CA ASP A 561 -17.19 -9.63 1.26
C ASP A 561 -17.32 -10.47 -0.03
N PHE A 562 -17.64 -9.82 -1.16
CA PHE A 562 -17.68 -10.48 -2.48
C PHE A 562 -16.29 -10.78 -3.05
N ILE A 563 -15.22 -10.21 -2.49
CA ILE A 563 -13.84 -10.46 -2.92
C ILE A 563 -13.27 -11.66 -2.16
N ASP A 564 -12.68 -12.60 -2.87
CA ASP A 564 -11.97 -13.73 -2.30
C ASP A 564 -10.45 -13.49 -2.31
N ILE A 565 -9.89 -13.16 -1.16
CA ILE A 565 -8.45 -12.98 -0.97
C ILE A 565 -7.73 -14.27 -0.56
N GLY A 566 -8.43 -15.41 -0.50
CA GLY A 566 -7.90 -16.68 -0.01
C GLY A 566 -7.71 -16.75 1.51
N VAL A 567 -7.95 -15.65 2.25
CA VAL A 567 -8.01 -15.65 3.72
C VAL A 567 -9.47 -15.68 4.14
N SER A 568 -9.85 -16.70 4.90
CA SER A 568 -11.27 -16.91 5.25
C SER A 568 -11.76 -15.92 6.32
N LYS A 569 -13.03 -15.47 6.21
CA LYS A 569 -13.70 -14.63 7.21
C LYS A 569 -13.71 -15.31 8.58
N GLN A 570 -13.83 -16.65 8.62
CA GLN A 570 -13.75 -17.45 9.85
C GLN A 570 -12.38 -17.35 10.53
N PHE A 571 -11.28 -17.35 9.76
CA PHE A 571 -9.95 -17.13 10.32
C PHE A 571 -9.84 -15.73 10.93
N LEU A 572 -10.30 -14.69 10.23
CA LEU A 572 -10.26 -13.31 10.71
C LEU A 572 -11.07 -13.14 12.00
N ARG A 573 -12.27 -13.75 12.10
CA ARG A 573 -13.08 -13.78 13.32
C ARG A 573 -12.35 -14.44 14.47
N ARG A 574 -11.78 -15.62 14.26
CA ARG A 574 -11.00 -16.32 15.29
C ARG A 574 -9.84 -15.46 15.80
N GLU A 575 -9.16 -14.76 14.92
CA GLU A 575 -8.07 -13.86 15.31
C GLU A 575 -8.56 -12.60 16.03
N TYR A 576 -9.77 -12.11 15.72
CA TYR A 576 -10.41 -11.04 16.48
C TYR A 576 -10.73 -11.47 17.91
N GLU A 577 -11.29 -12.66 18.11
CA GLU A 577 -11.55 -13.23 19.44
C GLU A 577 -10.25 -13.54 20.21
N ASN A 578 -9.22 -14.04 19.51
CA ASN A 578 -7.89 -14.22 20.12
C ASN A 578 -7.31 -12.87 20.60
N ALA A 579 -7.56 -11.76 19.87
CA ALA A 579 -7.12 -10.43 20.28
C ALA A 579 -7.79 -9.99 21.59
N LYS A 580 -9.11 -10.15 21.71
CA LYS A 580 -9.86 -9.82 22.94
C LYS A 580 -9.34 -10.57 24.18
N GLN A 581 -8.74 -11.76 23.96
CA GLN A 581 -8.14 -12.60 25.01
C GLN A 581 -6.63 -12.38 25.19
N GLY A 582 -5.99 -11.50 24.39
CA GLY A 582 -4.53 -11.33 24.38
C GLY A 582 -3.75 -12.58 23.93
N LYS A 583 -4.40 -13.53 23.24
CA LYS A 583 -3.81 -14.80 22.82
C LYS A 583 -2.97 -14.62 21.55
N VAL A 584 -1.71 -15.00 21.61
CA VAL A 584 -0.75 -14.91 20.48
C VAL A 584 -0.92 -16.09 19.52
N THR A 585 -0.87 -15.80 18.23
CA THR A 585 -0.85 -16.78 17.14
C THR A 585 0.56 -16.84 16.52
N PRO A 586 1.16 -18.03 16.39
CA PRO A 586 2.51 -18.18 15.83
C PRO A 586 2.57 -17.77 14.36
N ASN A 587 3.77 -17.41 13.87
CA ASN A 587 3.99 -17.09 12.47
C ASN A 587 4.00 -18.34 11.57
N CYS A 588 3.94 -18.14 10.25
CA CYS A 588 3.81 -19.24 9.28
C CYS A 588 5.03 -20.19 9.22
N LYS A 589 6.23 -19.75 9.64
CA LYS A 589 7.41 -20.62 9.72
C LYS A 589 7.37 -21.52 10.96
N GLN A 590 6.70 -21.09 12.02
CA GLN A 590 6.58 -21.85 13.27
C GLN A 590 5.43 -22.87 13.20
N LYS A 591 4.26 -22.43 12.71
CA LYS A 591 3.06 -23.27 12.62
C LYS A 591 2.04 -22.67 11.66
N CYS A 592 1.45 -23.50 10.81
CA CYS A 592 0.32 -23.07 9.98
C CYS A 592 -0.90 -22.71 10.85
N SER A 593 -1.39 -21.48 10.68
CA SER A 593 -2.56 -20.97 11.42
C SER A 593 -3.92 -21.31 10.76
N GLY A 594 -3.90 -21.96 9.58
CA GLY A 594 -5.13 -22.33 8.86
C GLY A 594 -5.90 -21.13 8.33
N CYS A 595 -5.20 -20.12 7.79
CA CYS A 595 -5.84 -18.89 7.31
C CYS A 595 -6.64 -19.07 6.00
N GLY A 596 -6.35 -20.10 5.19
CA GLY A 596 -6.98 -20.32 3.89
C GLY A 596 -6.06 -20.09 2.68
N ALA A 597 -5.00 -19.30 2.82
CA ALA A 597 -4.13 -18.90 1.70
C ALA A 597 -3.42 -20.07 0.98
N ALA A 598 -3.44 -21.27 1.55
CA ALA A 598 -2.96 -22.50 0.90
C ALA A 598 -3.76 -22.87 -0.36
N SER A 599 -4.96 -22.31 -0.57
CA SER A 599 -5.78 -22.47 -1.79
C SER A 599 -5.09 -21.94 -3.05
N PHE A 600 -4.13 -21.02 -2.91
CA PHE A 600 -3.35 -20.50 -4.05
C PHE A 600 -2.20 -21.42 -4.48
N HIS A 601 -1.92 -22.50 -3.76
CA HIS A 601 -0.85 -23.46 -4.07
C HIS A 601 0.51 -22.78 -4.33
N ALA A 602 0.87 -21.78 -3.55
CA ALA A 602 2.07 -20.97 -3.75
C ALA A 602 2.89 -20.75 -2.47
N GLY A 603 4.18 -20.46 -2.63
CA GLY A 603 5.09 -20.04 -1.58
C GLY A 603 5.20 -21.04 -0.42
N ILE A 604 5.37 -20.51 0.81
CA ILE A 604 5.57 -21.32 2.02
C ILE A 604 4.43 -22.31 2.29
N CYS A 605 3.21 -22.02 1.84
CA CYS A 605 2.06 -22.92 1.99
C CYS A 605 2.19 -24.23 1.22
N MET A 606 3.13 -24.33 0.26
CA MET A 606 3.45 -25.56 -0.47
C MET A 606 4.56 -26.36 0.19
N MET A 607 5.46 -25.70 0.92
CA MET A 607 6.62 -26.34 1.56
C MET A 607 6.19 -27.26 2.71
N ASP A 608 5.21 -26.85 3.51
CA ASP A 608 4.70 -27.63 4.65
C ASP A 608 4.06 -28.97 4.23
N ARG A 609 3.46 -29.07 3.03
CA ARG A 609 2.87 -30.32 2.53
C ARG A 609 3.92 -31.35 2.09
N LYS A 610 5.09 -30.90 1.64
CA LYS A 610 6.20 -31.80 1.27
C LYS A 610 6.95 -32.31 2.49
N ALA A 611 7.03 -31.51 3.57
CA ALA A 611 7.70 -31.92 4.81
C ALA A 611 6.84 -32.86 5.69
N SER A 612 5.51 -32.84 5.56
CA SER A 612 4.59 -33.66 6.37
C SER A 612 4.26 -35.04 5.78
N GLY A 613 4.90 -35.45 4.68
CA GLY A 613 4.85 -36.84 4.17
C GLY A 613 3.46 -37.43 3.94
N GLY A 614 2.44 -36.58 3.68
CA GLY A 614 1.06 -37.02 3.45
C GLY A 614 0.84 -37.45 2.02
N SER A 615 0.82 -38.77 1.79
CA SER A 615 0.29 -39.40 0.58
C SER A 615 -1.13 -38.88 0.28
N ALA A 616 -1.29 -38.36 -0.93
CA ALA A 616 -2.62 -38.10 -1.48
C ALA A 616 -3.41 -39.44 -1.53
N GLN A 617 -4.55 -39.46 -0.91
CA GLN A 617 -5.68 -40.29 -1.27
C GLN A 617 -6.84 -39.37 -1.64
#